data_fd3f7315a28e2676aadc9491cd743113
#
_entry.id   fd3f7315a28e2676aadc9491cd743113
#
_cell.length_a   1.000
_cell.length_b   1.000
_cell.length_c   1.000
_cell.angle_alpha   90.00
_cell.angle_beta   90.00
_cell.angle_gamma   90.00
#
_symmetry.space_group_name_H-M   'P 1'
#
loop_
_entity.id
_entity.type
_entity.pdbx_description
1 polymer ?
#
loop_
_entity_poly.entity_id
_entity_poly.type
_entity_poly.pdbx_seq_one_letter_code
_entity_poly.pdbx_strand_id
1 'polypeptide(L)'
;MPLAGIELRYLINEINNRTQDYYLSNIYGINKNSLLFKFHHPEKTDILLMLSTSGIWITNVKIDQIEPNKLLRRLRDDLIRFRLREIKQIGSERIAYLTFSYHDKEFVIVGEFFGEGNIILCNNEMKILALLHSINVRHRQLRVGSQYVTPPQSDLDIFNITAKDFEDIQSTSIPVAKWIGKTLGLPRKYVENITRLAKVESKKKGEEISNEELKRLFECATQIVDSVVNGQHDPEIVRNEEIDVNPISLVEETSEKIPSFMDGLDLSLIHI
;
A
#
# COMPACT_ATOMS: atom_id res chain seq x y z
N MET A 1 -11.04 -3.66 0.66
CA MET A 1 -10.62 -2.26 0.87
C MET A 1 -9.24 -2.02 0.27
N PRO A 2 -9.00 -0.99 -0.54
CA PRO A 2 -7.66 -0.66 -1.02
C PRO A 2 -6.83 -0.03 0.10
N LEU A 3 -5.56 -0.45 0.24
CA LEU A 3 -4.62 0.13 1.20
C LEU A 3 -4.40 1.63 0.94
N ALA A 4 -4.26 2.42 2.00
CA ALA A 4 -3.76 3.79 1.91
C ALA A 4 -2.23 3.80 1.69
N GLY A 5 -1.68 4.89 1.12
CA GLY A 5 -0.23 5.02 0.95
C GLY A 5 0.54 4.92 2.26
N ILE A 6 0.01 5.50 3.35
CA ILE A 6 0.61 5.43 4.69
C ILE A 6 0.57 4.01 5.28
N GLU A 7 -0.51 3.26 5.04
CA GLU A 7 -0.63 1.85 5.45
C GLU A 7 0.35 0.98 4.66
N LEU A 8 0.49 1.23 3.37
CA LEU A 8 1.48 0.53 2.53
C LEU A 8 2.91 0.78 3.02
N ARG A 9 3.25 2.00 3.44
CA ARG A 9 4.57 2.33 4.00
C ARG A 9 4.88 1.49 5.23
N TYR A 10 3.94 1.41 6.17
CA TYR A 10 4.08 0.56 7.35
C TYR A 10 4.31 -0.91 6.98
N LEU A 11 3.46 -1.47 6.10
CA LEU A 11 3.59 -2.87 5.68
C LEU A 11 4.92 -3.16 5.01
N ILE A 12 5.40 -2.25 4.15
CA ILE A 12 6.71 -2.38 3.49
C ILE A 12 7.84 -2.39 4.53
N ASN A 13 7.81 -1.50 5.52
CA ASN A 13 8.81 -1.46 6.58
C ASN A 13 8.83 -2.80 7.36
N GLU A 14 7.66 -3.31 7.75
CA GLU A 14 7.54 -4.59 8.46
C GLU A 14 8.02 -5.77 7.60
N ILE A 15 7.65 -5.82 6.32
CA ILE A 15 8.06 -6.90 5.43
C ILE A 15 9.57 -6.87 5.24
N ASN A 16 10.17 -5.71 4.95
CA ASN A 16 11.62 -5.57 4.79
C ASN A 16 12.39 -6.05 6.03
N ASN A 17 11.92 -5.67 7.23
CA ASN A 17 12.55 -6.09 8.49
C ASN A 17 12.48 -7.61 8.71
N ARG A 18 11.39 -8.25 8.29
CA ARG A 18 11.15 -9.67 8.54
C ARG A 18 11.72 -10.59 7.47
N THR A 19 11.92 -10.13 6.23
CA THR A 19 12.34 -10.96 5.08
C THR A 19 13.83 -10.91 4.79
N GLN A 20 14.63 -10.26 5.65
CA GLN A 20 16.09 -10.23 5.49
C GLN A 20 16.68 -11.64 5.43
N ASP A 21 17.52 -11.87 4.41
CA ASP A 21 18.22 -13.13 4.14
C ASP A 21 17.35 -14.31 3.70
N TYR A 22 16.05 -14.11 3.55
CA TYR A 22 15.17 -15.12 2.99
C TYR A 22 15.33 -15.24 1.47
N TYR A 23 15.13 -16.44 0.95
CA TYR A 23 15.04 -16.67 -0.48
C TYR A 23 13.66 -17.24 -0.87
N LEU A 24 13.25 -16.93 -2.07
CA LEU A 24 11.97 -17.35 -2.61
C LEU A 24 12.01 -18.86 -2.94
N SER A 25 11.23 -19.65 -2.22
CA SER A 25 11.16 -21.11 -2.40
C SER A 25 10.01 -21.53 -3.30
N ASN A 26 8.89 -20.81 -3.29
CA ASN A 26 7.76 -21.10 -4.19
C ASN A 26 6.83 -19.87 -4.33
N ILE A 27 5.98 -19.89 -5.36
CA ILE A 27 4.90 -18.92 -5.59
C ILE A 27 3.62 -19.69 -5.91
N TYR A 28 2.52 -19.32 -5.28
CA TYR A 28 1.21 -19.95 -5.47
C TYR A 28 0.21 -18.93 -6.00
N GLY A 29 -0.68 -19.35 -6.90
CA GLY A 29 -1.85 -18.58 -7.30
C GLY A 29 -2.97 -18.82 -6.30
N ILE A 30 -3.55 -17.75 -5.75
CA ILE A 30 -4.65 -17.83 -4.79
C ILE A 30 -5.98 -17.53 -5.46
N ASN A 31 -6.01 -16.50 -6.29
CA ASN A 31 -7.12 -16.16 -7.15
C ASN A 31 -6.58 -15.42 -8.40
N LYS A 32 -7.48 -14.84 -9.20
CA LYS A 32 -7.09 -14.11 -10.42
C LYS A 32 -6.17 -12.91 -10.14
N ASN A 33 -6.29 -12.32 -8.95
CA ASN A 33 -5.67 -11.05 -8.57
C ASN A 33 -4.67 -11.17 -7.43
N SER A 34 -4.39 -12.39 -6.92
CA SER A 34 -3.57 -12.59 -5.73
C SER A 34 -2.60 -13.76 -5.89
N LEU A 35 -1.37 -13.52 -5.46
CA LEU A 35 -0.26 -14.48 -5.44
C LEU A 35 0.27 -14.60 -4.00
N LEU A 36 0.69 -15.81 -3.62
CA LEU A 36 1.31 -16.10 -2.34
C LEU A 36 2.76 -16.51 -2.56
N PHE A 37 3.69 -15.71 -2.09
CA PHE A 37 5.13 -15.97 -2.15
C PHE A 37 5.57 -16.67 -0.88
N LYS A 38 6.18 -17.85 -1.02
CA LYS A 38 6.77 -18.59 0.09
C LYS A 38 8.26 -18.33 0.15
N PHE A 39 8.70 -17.67 1.21
CA PHE A 39 10.10 -17.41 1.52
C PHE A 39 10.61 -18.42 2.54
N HIS A 40 11.82 -18.89 2.33
CA HIS A 40 12.50 -19.86 3.20
C HIS A 40 13.84 -19.31 3.72
N HIS A 41 14.15 -19.66 4.96
CA HIS A 41 15.43 -19.43 5.59
C HIS A 41 15.86 -20.72 6.31
N PRO A 42 17.16 -21.13 6.24
CA PRO A 42 17.61 -22.41 6.82
C PRO A 42 17.38 -22.55 8.33
N GLU A 43 17.39 -21.42 9.06
CA GLU A 43 17.35 -21.40 10.52
C GLU A 43 16.09 -20.73 11.11
N LYS A 44 15.18 -20.24 10.25
CA LYS A 44 13.98 -19.52 10.67
C LYS A 44 12.73 -20.13 10.04
N THR A 45 11.58 -19.85 10.61
CA THR A 45 10.28 -20.26 10.04
C THR A 45 10.04 -19.62 8.67
N ASP A 46 9.40 -20.36 7.77
CA ASP A 46 9.00 -19.84 6.46
C ASP A 46 8.08 -18.63 6.61
N ILE A 47 8.21 -17.68 5.69
CA ILE A 47 7.34 -16.51 5.61
C ILE A 47 6.45 -16.65 4.37
N LEU A 48 5.17 -16.41 4.55
CA LEU A 48 4.19 -16.32 3.48
C LEU A 48 3.85 -14.85 3.24
N LEU A 49 4.14 -14.36 2.03
CA LEU A 49 3.86 -12.98 1.62
C LEU A 49 2.74 -12.99 0.59
N MET A 50 1.61 -12.37 0.94
CA MET A 50 0.53 -12.12 0.01
C MET A 50 0.85 -10.90 -0.84
N LEU A 51 0.74 -11.03 -2.15
CA LEU A 51 0.77 -9.93 -3.11
C LEU A 51 -0.50 -9.98 -3.94
N SER A 52 -1.35 -8.99 -3.76
CA SER A 52 -2.61 -8.86 -4.50
C SER A 52 -2.67 -7.54 -5.25
N THR A 53 -3.69 -7.35 -6.08
CA THR A 53 -3.97 -6.05 -6.73
C THR A 53 -4.45 -4.98 -5.74
N SER A 54 -4.75 -5.35 -4.50
CA SER A 54 -5.18 -4.42 -3.43
C SER A 54 -4.10 -4.10 -2.40
N GLY A 55 -2.98 -4.86 -2.37
CA GLY A 55 -1.91 -4.62 -1.40
C GLY A 55 -0.93 -5.77 -1.25
N ILE A 56 -0.06 -5.63 -0.24
CA ILE A 56 0.98 -6.58 0.11
C ILE A 56 1.08 -6.71 1.64
N TRP A 57 1.14 -7.94 2.17
CA TRP A 57 1.30 -8.22 3.62
C TRP A 57 1.79 -9.63 3.89
N ILE A 58 2.35 -9.86 5.07
CA ILE A 58 2.68 -11.21 5.54
C ILE A 58 1.41 -11.85 6.09
N THR A 59 1.15 -13.09 5.67
CA THR A 59 -0.04 -13.86 6.08
C THR A 59 0.34 -15.16 6.77
N ASN A 60 -0.51 -15.60 7.68
CA ASN A 60 -0.43 -16.91 8.30
C ASN A 60 -1.51 -17.87 7.79
N VAL A 61 -2.37 -17.40 6.90
CA VAL A 61 -3.52 -18.16 6.41
C VAL A 61 -3.06 -19.14 5.32
N LYS A 62 -3.49 -20.40 5.46
CA LYS A 62 -3.39 -21.39 4.38
C LYS A 62 -4.61 -21.23 3.48
N ILE A 63 -4.37 -20.92 2.23
CA ILE A 63 -5.41 -20.68 1.23
C ILE A 63 -5.29 -21.71 0.11
N ASP A 64 -6.41 -22.17 -0.43
CA ASP A 64 -6.45 -23.08 -1.56
C ASP A 64 -5.84 -22.43 -2.80
N GLN A 65 -5.12 -23.24 -3.57
CA GLN A 65 -4.39 -22.78 -4.74
C GLN A 65 -5.24 -22.97 -6.00
N ILE A 66 -5.07 -22.04 -6.93
CA ILE A 66 -5.63 -22.17 -8.28
C ILE A 66 -4.58 -22.63 -9.30
N GLU A 67 -5.04 -23.05 -10.47
CA GLU A 67 -4.14 -23.39 -11.57
C GLU A 67 -3.27 -22.19 -12.02
N PRO A 68 -1.99 -22.42 -12.35
CA PRO A 68 -1.08 -21.36 -12.74
C PRO A 68 -1.48 -20.68 -14.05
N ASN A 69 -1.64 -19.35 -14.01
CA ASN A 69 -1.75 -18.51 -15.19
C ASN A 69 -0.37 -18.20 -15.82
N LYS A 70 -0.35 -17.43 -16.91
CA LYS A 70 0.90 -17.07 -17.63
C LYS A 70 1.87 -16.26 -16.76
N LEU A 71 1.37 -15.32 -15.97
CA LEU A 71 2.18 -14.50 -15.06
C LEU A 71 2.84 -15.39 -13.99
N LEU A 72 2.05 -16.25 -13.32
CA LEU A 72 2.56 -17.11 -12.26
C LEU A 72 3.64 -18.08 -12.78
N ARG A 73 3.45 -18.68 -13.98
CA ARG A 73 4.48 -19.54 -14.60
C ARG A 73 5.77 -18.76 -14.81
N ARG A 74 5.68 -17.58 -15.39
CA ARG A 74 6.84 -16.73 -15.65
C ARG A 74 7.56 -16.31 -14.37
N LEU A 75 6.81 -15.93 -13.31
CA LEU A 75 7.37 -15.60 -11.99
C LEU A 75 8.12 -16.79 -11.37
N ARG A 76 7.58 -18.00 -11.48
CA ARG A 76 8.26 -19.21 -11.00
C ARG A 76 9.55 -19.51 -11.77
N ASP A 77 9.53 -19.37 -13.09
CA ASP A 77 10.69 -19.64 -13.95
C ASP A 77 11.84 -18.66 -13.65
N ASP A 78 11.52 -17.38 -13.41
CA ASP A 78 12.54 -16.35 -13.27
C ASP A 78 13.00 -16.12 -11.81
N LEU A 79 12.15 -16.34 -10.79
CA LEU A 79 12.39 -15.84 -9.44
C LEU A 79 12.67 -16.91 -8.37
N ILE A 80 12.40 -18.21 -8.63
CA ILE A 80 12.69 -19.25 -7.64
C ILE A 80 14.19 -19.27 -7.30
N ARG A 81 14.53 -19.31 -6.01
CA ARG A 81 15.85 -19.19 -5.39
C ARG A 81 16.42 -17.78 -5.33
N PHE A 82 15.74 -16.78 -5.89
CA PHE A 82 16.15 -15.39 -5.73
C PHE A 82 15.89 -14.91 -4.30
N ARG A 83 16.68 -13.94 -3.84
CA ARG A 83 16.46 -13.25 -2.57
C ARG A 83 15.69 -11.96 -2.82
N LEU A 84 14.70 -11.69 -1.99
CA LEU A 84 14.08 -10.38 -1.91
C LEU A 84 15.10 -9.43 -1.23
N ARG A 85 15.57 -8.43 -1.96
CA ARG A 85 16.55 -7.46 -1.46
C ARG A 85 15.89 -6.34 -0.69
N GLU A 86 14.89 -5.76 -1.29
CA GLU A 86 14.09 -4.70 -0.70
C GLU A 86 12.72 -4.61 -1.35
N ILE A 87 11.81 -4.02 -0.61
CA ILE A 87 10.57 -3.48 -1.15
C ILE A 87 10.63 -1.97 -0.94
N LYS A 88 10.39 -1.20 -2.02
CA LYS A 88 10.40 0.25 -2.01
C LYS A 88 9.07 0.80 -2.49
N GLN A 89 8.46 1.68 -1.71
CA GLN A 89 7.29 2.45 -2.13
C GLN A 89 7.73 3.66 -2.97
N ILE A 90 6.95 4.01 -3.97
CA ILE A 90 7.20 5.19 -4.80
C ILE A 90 6.49 6.40 -4.19
N GLY A 91 7.26 7.32 -3.58
CA GLY A 91 6.70 8.45 -2.84
C GLY A 91 5.68 8.01 -1.81
N SER A 92 4.52 8.64 -1.83
CA SER A 92 3.32 8.25 -1.05
C SER A 92 2.30 7.47 -1.87
N GLU A 93 2.63 7.09 -3.10
CA GLU A 93 1.74 6.37 -4.00
C GLU A 93 1.50 4.93 -3.55
N ARG A 94 0.40 4.35 -3.99
CA ARG A 94 0.08 2.94 -3.76
C ARG A 94 0.78 2.05 -4.80
N ILE A 95 2.10 2.22 -4.90
CA ILE A 95 2.98 1.48 -5.82
C ILE A 95 4.18 0.98 -5.03
N ALA A 96 4.49 -0.30 -5.15
CA ALA A 96 5.66 -0.92 -4.55
C ALA A 96 6.52 -1.62 -5.60
N TYR A 97 7.84 -1.45 -5.47
CA TYR A 97 8.85 -2.19 -6.23
C TYR A 97 9.47 -3.24 -5.31
N LEU A 98 9.35 -4.52 -5.69
CA LEU A 98 9.96 -5.64 -4.99
C LEU A 98 11.18 -6.07 -5.81
N THR A 99 12.38 -5.80 -5.32
CA THR A 99 13.64 -6.11 -6.01
C THR A 99 14.15 -7.48 -5.58
N PHE A 100 14.28 -8.38 -6.54
CA PHE A 100 14.82 -9.73 -6.37
C PHE A 100 16.18 -9.87 -7.05
N SER A 101 17.15 -10.48 -6.37
CA SER A 101 18.46 -10.71 -6.96
C SER A 101 19.00 -12.11 -6.67
N TYR A 102 19.76 -12.63 -7.63
CA TYR A 102 20.53 -13.87 -7.52
C TYR A 102 21.76 -13.80 -8.43
N HIS A 103 22.97 -13.83 -7.86
CA HIS A 103 24.21 -13.49 -8.54
C HIS A 103 24.08 -12.13 -9.28
N ASP A 104 24.40 -12.10 -10.57
CA ASP A 104 24.36 -10.90 -11.42
C ASP A 104 22.99 -10.62 -12.03
N LYS A 105 21.98 -11.43 -11.68
CA LYS A 105 20.61 -11.25 -12.19
C LYS A 105 19.75 -10.50 -11.20
N GLU A 106 18.98 -9.56 -11.72
CA GLU A 106 18.02 -8.80 -10.95
C GLU A 106 16.70 -8.71 -11.70
N PHE A 107 15.61 -8.82 -10.95
CA PHE A 107 14.24 -8.61 -11.42
C PHE A 107 13.48 -7.73 -10.45
N VAL A 108 12.53 -6.99 -10.96
CA VAL A 108 11.64 -6.14 -10.17
C VAL A 108 10.20 -6.56 -10.41
N ILE A 109 9.47 -6.87 -9.32
CA ILE A 109 8.02 -6.94 -9.39
C ILE A 109 7.48 -5.56 -9.02
N VAL A 110 6.63 -5.00 -9.87
CA VAL A 110 5.87 -3.79 -9.58
C VAL A 110 4.46 -4.19 -9.17
N GLY A 111 4.08 -3.83 -7.95
CA GLY A 111 2.71 -3.90 -7.45
C GLY A 111 2.05 -2.52 -7.56
N GLU A 112 0.95 -2.41 -8.31
CA GLU A 112 0.11 -1.22 -8.38
C GLU A 112 -1.20 -1.51 -7.65
N PHE A 113 -1.46 -0.79 -6.55
CA PHE A 113 -2.59 -1.07 -5.64
C PHE A 113 -3.68 0.00 -5.74
N PHE A 114 -4.01 0.43 -6.96
CA PHE A 114 -5.04 1.42 -7.26
C PHE A 114 -5.84 1.03 -8.49
N GLY A 115 -7.08 1.50 -8.60
CA GLY A 115 -8.00 1.06 -9.67
C GLY A 115 -8.24 -0.44 -9.60
N GLU A 116 -8.08 -1.15 -10.73
CA GLU A 116 -8.16 -2.62 -10.77
C GLU A 116 -6.89 -3.29 -10.23
N GLY A 117 -5.83 -2.52 -10.03
CA GLY A 117 -4.51 -2.97 -9.61
C GLY A 117 -3.76 -3.74 -10.71
N ASN A 118 -2.45 -3.95 -10.49
CA ASN A 118 -1.63 -4.75 -11.41
C ASN A 118 -0.43 -5.36 -10.68
N ILE A 119 0.04 -6.49 -11.20
CA ILE A 119 1.30 -7.14 -10.80
C ILE A 119 2.12 -7.31 -12.07
N ILE A 120 3.31 -6.71 -12.11
CA ILE A 120 4.12 -6.60 -13.31
C ILE A 120 5.54 -7.08 -13.00
N LEU A 121 6.04 -8.05 -13.77
CA LEU A 121 7.43 -8.49 -13.68
C LEU A 121 8.25 -7.71 -14.70
N CYS A 122 9.34 -7.10 -14.25
CA CYS A 122 10.31 -6.38 -15.06
C CYS A 122 11.73 -6.94 -14.88
N ASN A 123 12.59 -6.73 -15.86
CA ASN A 123 14.02 -6.90 -15.69
C ASN A 123 14.65 -5.67 -14.98
N ASN A 124 15.96 -5.69 -14.75
CA ASN A 124 16.72 -4.59 -14.13
C ASN A 124 16.64 -3.25 -14.89
N GLU A 125 16.33 -3.27 -16.17
CA GLU A 125 16.11 -2.07 -17.01
C GLU A 125 14.65 -1.62 -17.02
N MET A 126 13.79 -2.19 -16.15
CA MET A 126 12.35 -1.93 -16.09
C MET A 126 11.59 -2.26 -17.39
N LYS A 127 12.10 -3.19 -18.21
CA LYS A 127 11.37 -3.75 -19.35
C LYS A 127 10.41 -4.83 -18.88
N ILE A 128 9.15 -4.73 -19.26
CA ILE A 128 8.08 -5.65 -18.83
C ILE A 128 8.28 -7.04 -19.46
N LEU A 129 8.40 -8.06 -18.61
CA LEU A 129 8.52 -9.47 -18.99
C LEU A 129 7.19 -10.22 -18.91
N ALA A 130 6.38 -9.90 -17.91
CA ALA A 130 5.03 -10.42 -17.73
C ALA A 130 4.20 -9.42 -16.89
N LEU A 131 2.87 -9.48 -17.02
CA LEU A 131 1.97 -8.64 -16.24
C LEU A 131 0.61 -9.32 -16.10
N LEU A 132 -0.14 -8.93 -15.06
CA LEU A 132 -1.47 -9.46 -14.81
C LEU A 132 -2.47 -8.88 -15.82
N HIS A 133 -2.46 -7.56 -16.03
CA HIS A 133 -3.35 -6.85 -16.93
C HIS A 133 -2.57 -5.93 -17.86
N SER A 134 -2.81 -6.04 -19.18
CA SER A 134 -2.30 -5.08 -20.15
C SER A 134 -3.11 -3.79 -20.08
N ILE A 135 -2.42 -2.65 -20.11
CA ILE A 135 -3.04 -1.32 -20.09
C ILE A 135 -2.70 -0.59 -21.37
N ASN A 136 -3.70 0.00 -22.01
CA ASN A 136 -3.53 0.86 -23.16
C ASN A 136 -4.41 2.10 -23.01
N VAL A 137 -3.89 3.13 -22.37
CA VAL A 137 -4.55 4.41 -22.15
C VAL A 137 -3.72 5.53 -22.76
N ARG A 138 -4.32 6.70 -22.99
CA ARG A 138 -3.72 7.82 -23.73
C ARG A 138 -2.28 8.19 -23.31
N HIS A 139 -1.95 8.06 -22.03
CA HIS A 139 -0.66 8.49 -21.48
C HIS A 139 0.20 7.33 -20.97
N ARG A 140 -0.27 6.07 -21.09
CA ARG A 140 0.42 4.94 -20.51
C ARG A 140 0.09 3.64 -21.25
N GLN A 141 1.13 2.94 -21.69
CA GLN A 141 0.98 1.65 -22.33
C GLN A 141 1.80 0.59 -21.58
N LEU A 142 1.14 -0.40 -20.99
CA LEU A 142 1.79 -1.54 -20.33
C LEU A 142 1.48 -2.81 -21.11
N ARG A 143 2.51 -3.39 -21.72
CA ARG A 143 2.47 -4.68 -22.41
C ARG A 143 3.82 -5.37 -22.32
N VAL A 144 3.85 -6.68 -22.48
CA VAL A 144 5.11 -7.43 -22.54
C VAL A 144 6.03 -6.83 -23.62
N GLY A 145 7.28 -6.60 -23.23
CA GLY A 145 8.32 -6.01 -24.09
C GLY A 145 8.39 -4.49 -24.08
N SER A 146 7.40 -3.76 -23.54
CA SER A 146 7.50 -2.30 -23.36
C SER A 146 8.25 -1.94 -22.08
N GLN A 147 8.73 -0.69 -22.02
CA GLN A 147 9.27 -0.09 -20.81
C GLN A 147 8.13 0.15 -19.81
N TYR A 148 8.36 -0.17 -18.54
CA TYR A 148 7.43 0.23 -17.49
C TYR A 148 7.48 1.75 -17.31
N VAL A 149 6.33 2.37 -17.27
CA VAL A 149 6.16 3.80 -17.02
C VAL A 149 5.32 3.97 -15.76
N THR A 150 5.88 4.65 -14.76
CA THR A 150 5.15 5.00 -13.53
C THR A 150 3.99 5.94 -13.88
N PRO A 151 2.81 5.76 -13.30
CA PRO A 151 1.72 6.73 -13.48
C PRO A 151 2.11 8.10 -12.92
N PRO A 152 1.40 9.18 -13.32
CA PRO A 152 1.59 10.49 -12.72
C PRO A 152 1.50 10.40 -11.20
N GLN A 153 2.47 10.98 -10.51
CA GLN A 153 2.53 10.99 -9.05
C GLN A 153 1.88 12.26 -8.50
N SER A 154 1.50 12.23 -7.22
CA SER A 154 1.08 13.43 -6.50
C SER A 154 2.25 14.42 -6.42
N ASP A 155 1.95 15.71 -6.54
CA ASP A 155 2.95 16.78 -6.36
C ASP A 155 3.47 16.86 -4.91
N LEU A 156 2.68 16.37 -3.94
CA LEU A 156 3.03 16.34 -2.52
C LEU A 156 3.26 14.91 -2.04
N ASP A 157 4.39 14.70 -1.38
CA ASP A 157 4.69 13.47 -0.66
C ASP A 157 4.29 13.65 0.81
N ILE A 158 3.25 12.94 1.27
CA ILE A 158 2.71 13.02 2.63
C ILE A 158 3.77 12.73 3.72
N PHE A 159 4.84 11.98 3.38
CA PHE A 159 5.91 11.67 4.34
C PHE A 159 6.90 12.82 4.53
N ASN A 160 6.86 13.83 3.66
CA ASN A 160 7.76 14.98 3.65
C ASN A 160 7.01 16.33 3.65
N ILE A 161 5.71 16.33 4.00
CA ILE A 161 4.91 17.55 4.03
C ILE A 161 5.42 18.55 5.06
N THR A 162 5.31 19.82 4.72
CA THR A 162 5.66 20.94 5.58
C THR A 162 4.43 21.81 5.89
N ALA A 163 4.53 22.65 6.92
CA ALA A 163 3.44 23.58 7.24
C ALA A 163 3.10 24.49 6.05
N LYS A 164 4.10 24.84 5.23
CA LYS A 164 3.92 25.67 4.03
C LYS A 164 3.03 24.97 2.98
N ASP A 165 3.14 23.67 2.83
CA ASP A 165 2.32 22.91 1.87
C ASP A 165 0.84 22.93 2.27
N PHE A 166 0.53 23.14 3.55
CA PHE A 166 -0.83 23.29 4.06
C PHE A 166 -1.40 24.71 3.84
N GLU A 167 -0.57 25.73 3.65
CA GLU A 167 -1.03 27.11 3.42
C GLU A 167 -1.88 27.21 2.15
N ASP A 168 -1.63 26.36 1.15
CA ASP A 168 -2.41 26.32 -0.08
C ASP A 168 -3.90 26.06 0.13
N ILE A 169 -4.29 25.45 1.28
CA ILE A 169 -5.70 25.22 1.61
C ILE A 169 -6.45 26.54 1.71
N GLN A 170 -5.83 27.59 2.29
CA GLN A 170 -6.46 28.91 2.50
C GLN A 170 -6.70 29.68 1.18
N SER A 171 -6.09 29.22 0.08
CA SER A 171 -6.26 29.80 -1.23
C SER A 171 -7.41 29.18 -2.03
N THR A 172 -8.18 28.27 -1.43
CA THR A 172 -9.21 27.52 -2.14
C THR A 172 -10.59 27.63 -1.50
N SER A 173 -11.65 27.60 -2.32
CA SER A 173 -13.03 27.46 -1.87
C SER A 173 -13.47 26.01 -1.68
N ILE A 174 -12.52 25.05 -1.80
CA ILE A 174 -12.80 23.62 -1.64
C ILE A 174 -12.98 23.31 -0.15
N PRO A 175 -13.94 22.47 0.25
CA PRO A 175 -14.05 21.98 1.63
C PRO A 175 -12.76 21.34 2.12
N VAL A 176 -12.39 21.62 3.39
CA VAL A 176 -11.15 21.16 4.04
C VAL A 176 -10.96 19.65 3.88
N ALA A 177 -11.97 18.86 4.20
CA ALA A 177 -11.89 17.41 4.06
C ALA A 177 -11.58 16.96 2.63
N LYS A 178 -12.19 17.61 1.64
CA LYS A 178 -11.94 17.30 0.24
C LYS A 178 -10.52 17.68 -0.19
N TRP A 179 -10.03 18.84 0.30
CA TRP A 179 -8.66 19.27 0.02
C TRP A 179 -7.64 18.29 0.61
N ILE A 180 -7.75 17.97 1.91
CA ILE A 180 -6.87 17.00 2.59
C ILE A 180 -6.88 15.66 1.87
N GLY A 181 -8.06 15.09 1.61
CA GLY A 181 -8.18 13.78 0.97
C GLY A 181 -7.55 13.75 -0.43
N LYS A 182 -7.77 14.80 -1.23
CA LYS A 182 -7.23 14.88 -2.60
C LYS A 182 -5.74 15.16 -2.62
N THR A 183 -5.29 16.14 -1.82
CA THR A 183 -3.91 16.65 -1.87
C THR A 183 -2.93 15.70 -1.18
N LEU A 184 -3.34 15.10 -0.05
CA LEU A 184 -2.50 14.16 0.69
C LEU A 184 -2.75 12.68 0.32
N GLY A 185 -3.69 12.41 -0.59
CA GLY A 185 -4.02 11.03 -0.97
C GLY A 185 -4.59 10.18 0.17
N LEU A 186 -5.18 10.81 1.20
CA LEU A 186 -5.70 10.12 2.37
C LEU A 186 -7.15 9.65 2.16
N PRO A 187 -7.47 8.40 2.51
CA PRO A 187 -8.83 7.91 2.59
C PRO A 187 -9.69 8.69 3.59
N ARG A 188 -11.00 8.65 3.37
CA ARG A 188 -12.00 9.34 4.17
C ARG A 188 -11.83 9.12 5.68
N LYS A 189 -11.56 7.91 6.11
CA LYS A 189 -11.38 7.54 7.53
C LYS A 189 -10.30 8.38 8.24
N TYR A 190 -9.16 8.61 7.59
CA TYR A 190 -8.09 9.46 8.13
C TYR A 190 -8.45 10.94 8.09
N VAL A 191 -9.07 11.39 7.00
CA VAL A 191 -9.49 12.78 6.84
C VAL A 191 -10.51 13.18 7.92
N GLU A 192 -11.50 12.33 8.18
CA GLU A 192 -12.50 12.55 9.24
C GLU A 192 -11.85 12.59 10.63
N ASN A 193 -10.87 11.72 10.87
CA ASN A 193 -10.14 11.70 12.14
C ASN A 193 -9.28 12.97 12.30
N ILE A 194 -8.55 13.41 11.26
CA ILE A 194 -7.77 14.64 11.26
C ILE A 194 -8.66 15.87 11.57
N THR A 195 -9.77 16.01 10.85
CA THR A 195 -10.66 17.16 11.03
C THR A 195 -11.33 17.18 12.41
N ARG A 196 -11.70 16.00 12.93
CA ARG A 196 -12.25 15.84 14.28
C ARG A 196 -11.24 16.23 15.36
N LEU A 197 -10.00 15.70 15.29
CA LEU A 197 -8.94 16.01 16.26
C LEU A 197 -8.53 17.48 16.20
N ALA A 198 -8.44 18.06 15.01
CA ALA A 198 -8.13 19.48 14.82
C ALA A 198 -9.29 20.40 15.23
N LYS A 199 -10.47 19.86 15.53
CA LYS A 199 -11.71 20.61 15.82
C LYS A 199 -12.06 21.60 14.70
N VAL A 200 -11.96 21.12 13.45
CA VAL A 200 -12.30 21.90 12.25
C VAL A 200 -13.44 21.20 11.53
N GLU A 201 -14.46 21.95 11.17
CA GLU A 201 -15.59 21.39 10.44
C GLU A 201 -15.16 20.91 9.05
N SER A 202 -15.44 19.66 8.72
CA SER A 202 -14.98 19.00 7.48
C SER A 202 -15.48 19.68 6.20
N LYS A 203 -16.65 20.35 6.28
CA LYS A 203 -17.28 21.08 5.17
C LYS A 203 -16.85 22.55 5.08
N LYS A 204 -16.13 23.06 6.07
CA LYS A 204 -15.62 24.44 6.07
C LYS A 204 -14.73 24.65 4.85
N LYS A 205 -14.87 25.77 4.16
CA LYS A 205 -14.05 26.09 3.00
C LYS A 205 -12.63 26.47 3.42
N GLY A 206 -11.66 26.15 2.55
CA GLY A 206 -10.26 26.45 2.83
C GLY A 206 -10.02 27.95 3.10
N GLU A 207 -10.61 28.84 2.32
CA GLU A 207 -10.54 30.31 2.47
C GLU A 207 -11.08 30.83 3.81
N GLU A 208 -11.86 30.02 4.53
CA GLU A 208 -12.45 30.39 5.83
C GLU A 208 -11.61 29.90 7.01
N ILE A 209 -10.52 29.14 6.75
CA ILE A 209 -9.66 28.56 7.78
C ILE A 209 -8.74 29.63 8.38
N SER A 210 -8.76 29.76 9.72
CA SER A 210 -7.81 30.60 10.43
C SER A 210 -6.41 29.97 10.48
N ASN A 211 -5.38 30.77 10.74
CA ASN A 211 -4.01 30.29 10.89
C ASN A 211 -3.85 29.27 12.04
N GLU A 212 -4.64 29.42 13.09
CA GLU A 212 -4.65 28.50 14.24
C GLU A 212 -5.28 27.15 13.88
N GLU A 213 -6.36 27.17 13.09
CA GLU A 213 -6.99 25.95 12.58
C GLU A 213 -6.07 25.25 11.59
N LEU A 214 -5.42 26.01 10.71
CA LEU A 214 -4.42 25.48 9.77
C LEU A 214 -3.30 24.74 10.48
N LYS A 215 -2.73 25.37 11.53
CA LYS A 215 -1.68 24.74 12.33
C LYS A 215 -2.15 23.44 12.98
N ARG A 216 -3.36 23.41 13.58
CA ARG A 216 -3.92 22.18 14.17
C ARG A 216 -4.16 21.09 13.14
N LEU A 217 -4.66 21.43 11.95
CA LEU A 217 -4.85 20.48 10.87
C LEU A 217 -3.51 19.85 10.45
N PHE A 218 -2.47 20.65 10.28
CA PHE A 218 -1.13 20.15 9.93
C PHE A 218 -0.57 19.24 11.03
N GLU A 219 -0.63 19.67 12.29
CA GLU A 219 -0.15 18.87 13.44
C GLU A 219 -0.90 17.54 13.55
N CYS A 220 -2.24 17.53 13.42
CA CYS A 220 -3.04 16.32 13.46
C CYS A 220 -2.75 15.39 12.25
N ALA A 221 -2.58 15.96 11.05
CA ALA A 221 -2.24 15.17 9.87
C ALA A 221 -0.87 14.49 10.03
N THR A 222 0.14 15.24 10.47
CA THR A 222 1.50 14.72 10.71
C THR A 222 1.49 13.65 11.79
N GLN A 223 0.77 13.87 12.89
CA GLN A 223 0.64 12.91 13.99
C GLN A 223 -0.01 11.59 13.53
N ILE A 224 -1.07 11.67 12.72
CA ILE A 224 -1.74 10.46 12.19
C ILE A 224 -0.81 9.70 11.26
N VAL A 225 -0.12 10.38 10.35
CA VAL A 225 0.85 9.75 9.45
C VAL A 225 1.94 9.03 10.24
N ASP A 226 2.53 9.71 11.24
CA ASP A 226 3.56 9.13 12.09
C ASP A 226 3.04 7.93 12.89
N SER A 227 1.84 8.05 13.48
CA SER A 227 1.20 6.96 14.23
C SER A 227 0.97 5.72 13.37
N VAL A 228 0.58 5.88 12.10
CA VAL A 228 0.37 4.76 11.20
C VAL A 228 1.70 4.14 10.74
N VAL A 229 2.69 4.97 10.41
CA VAL A 229 3.95 4.50 9.80
C VAL A 229 4.93 3.97 10.83
N ASN A 230 5.07 4.64 11.98
CA ASN A 230 6.12 4.40 12.98
C ASN A 230 5.58 4.10 14.38
N GLY A 231 4.28 4.32 14.62
CA GLY A 231 3.67 4.19 15.93
C GLY A 231 3.47 2.74 16.37
N GLN A 232 3.13 2.58 17.65
CA GLN A 232 2.60 1.31 18.15
C GLN A 232 1.16 1.16 17.67
N HIS A 233 0.93 0.12 16.87
CA HIS A 233 -0.40 -0.14 16.35
C HIS A 233 -1.33 -0.70 17.43
N ASP A 234 -2.56 -0.22 17.43
CA ASP A 234 -3.69 -0.74 18.16
C ASP A 234 -4.80 -1.07 17.15
N PRO A 235 -4.58 -2.12 16.32
CA PRO A 235 -5.40 -2.34 15.13
C PRO A 235 -6.80 -2.80 15.48
N GLU A 236 -7.74 -2.39 14.63
CA GLU A 236 -9.16 -2.66 14.80
C GLU A 236 -9.85 -3.03 13.48
N ILE A 237 -10.91 -3.80 13.59
CA ILE A 237 -11.84 -4.08 12.50
C ILE A 237 -13.13 -3.32 12.77
N VAL A 238 -13.62 -2.63 11.76
CA VAL A 238 -14.94 -2.01 11.72
C VAL A 238 -15.82 -2.81 10.78
N ARG A 239 -16.90 -3.39 11.31
CA ARG A 239 -17.86 -4.21 10.54
C ARG A 239 -19.09 -3.38 10.21
N ASN A 240 -19.10 -2.80 9.02
CA ASN A 240 -20.25 -2.14 8.43
C ASN A 240 -20.75 -2.97 7.24
N GLU A 241 -21.22 -2.33 6.16
CA GLU A 241 -21.54 -3.00 4.90
C GLU A 241 -20.32 -3.72 4.30
N GLU A 242 -19.13 -3.17 4.50
CA GLU A 242 -17.84 -3.77 4.18
C GLU A 242 -16.98 -3.87 5.45
N ILE A 243 -16.03 -4.83 5.46
CA ILE A 243 -15.03 -4.92 6.51
C ILE A 243 -13.94 -3.89 6.24
N ASP A 244 -13.79 -2.93 7.12
CA ASP A 244 -12.67 -1.99 7.14
C ASP A 244 -11.67 -2.36 8.24
N VAL A 245 -10.40 -2.27 7.96
CA VAL A 245 -9.31 -2.58 8.88
C VAL A 245 -8.46 -1.33 9.08
N ASN A 246 -8.27 -0.96 10.33
CA ASN A 246 -7.46 0.20 10.69
C ASN A 246 -6.22 -0.25 11.46
N PRO A 247 -5.03 0.29 11.15
CA PRO A 247 -3.82 -0.02 11.91
C PRO A 247 -3.78 0.68 13.28
N ILE A 248 -4.52 1.75 13.43
CA ILE A 248 -4.69 2.54 14.65
C ILE A 248 -6.18 2.74 14.93
N SER A 249 -6.53 3.03 16.19
CA SER A 249 -7.92 3.33 16.54
C SER A 249 -8.36 4.66 15.93
N LEU A 250 -9.36 4.59 15.05
CA LEU A 250 -9.96 5.75 14.38
C LEU A 250 -11.42 5.96 14.80
N VAL A 251 -12.10 4.91 15.30
CA VAL A 251 -13.53 4.91 15.64
C VAL A 251 -13.70 4.48 17.08
N GLU A 252 -14.52 5.21 17.85
CA GLU A 252 -14.66 5.00 19.30
C GLU A 252 -15.72 3.96 19.70
N GLU A 253 -16.71 3.62 18.84
CA GLU A 253 -17.92 2.93 19.33
C GLU A 253 -18.27 1.57 18.68
N THR A 254 -17.67 1.16 17.57
CA THR A 254 -18.10 -0.07 16.86
C THR A 254 -16.95 -0.92 16.31
N SER A 255 -15.78 -0.80 16.91
CA SER A 255 -14.60 -1.53 16.47
C SER A 255 -14.27 -2.73 17.34
N GLU A 256 -13.75 -3.79 16.73
CA GLU A 256 -13.22 -4.98 17.38
C GLU A 256 -11.70 -4.96 17.30
N LYS A 257 -11.01 -5.08 18.43
CA LYS A 257 -9.54 -5.13 18.45
C LYS A 257 -9.03 -6.44 17.87
N ILE A 258 -7.95 -6.37 17.13
CA ILE A 258 -7.29 -7.52 16.49
C ILE A 258 -5.81 -7.58 16.85
N PRO A 259 -5.17 -8.76 16.78
CA PRO A 259 -3.77 -8.92 17.19
C PRO A 259 -2.79 -8.13 16.36
N SER A 260 -3.01 -8.01 15.05
CA SER A 260 -2.18 -7.22 14.13
C SER A 260 -2.97 -6.68 12.95
N PHE A 261 -2.45 -5.61 12.33
CA PHE A 261 -3.03 -5.07 11.12
C PHE A 261 -3.01 -6.08 9.96
N MET A 262 -1.97 -6.91 9.87
CA MET A 262 -1.87 -7.95 8.84
C MET A 262 -2.91 -9.05 9.00
N ASP A 263 -3.22 -9.47 10.24
CA ASP A 263 -4.30 -10.43 10.51
C ASP A 263 -5.67 -9.88 10.06
N GLY A 264 -5.89 -8.59 10.24
CA GLY A 264 -7.10 -7.91 9.75
C GLY A 264 -7.20 -7.92 8.22
N LEU A 265 -6.09 -7.74 7.52
CA LEU A 265 -6.06 -7.81 6.05
C LEU A 265 -6.39 -9.22 5.55
N ASP A 266 -5.94 -10.27 6.25
CA ASP A 266 -6.31 -11.64 5.94
C ASP A 266 -7.82 -11.85 6.06
N LEU A 267 -8.45 -11.35 7.12
CA LEU A 267 -9.90 -11.43 7.32
C LEU A 267 -10.67 -10.67 6.23
N SER A 268 -10.19 -9.48 5.84
CA SER A 268 -10.78 -8.69 4.76
C SER A 268 -10.69 -9.42 3.41
N LEU A 269 -9.57 -10.13 3.14
CA LEU A 269 -9.39 -10.87 1.88
C LEU A 269 -10.31 -12.09 1.79
N ILE A 270 -10.52 -12.80 2.89
CA ILE A 270 -11.36 -14.01 2.94
C ILE A 270 -12.83 -13.68 2.65
N HIS A 271 -13.27 -12.48 2.99
CA HIS A 271 -14.65 -12.01 2.76
C HIS A 271 -14.88 -11.43 1.36
N ILE A 272 -13.84 -11.20 0.58
CA ILE A 272 -13.91 -10.79 -0.83
C ILE A 272 -13.93 -12.01 -1.74
#